data_8baa4388e4a9e58f3ae859bfe5b58f9a
#
_entry.id   8baa4388e4a9e58f3ae859bfe5b58f9a
#
_cell.length_a   1.000
_cell.length_b   1.000
_cell.length_c   1.000
_cell.angle_alpha   90.00
_cell.angle_beta   90.00
_cell.angle_gamma   90.00
#
_symmetry.space_group_name_H-M   'P 1'
#
loop_
_entity.id
_entity.type
_entity.pdbx_description
1 polymer ?
#
loop_
_entity_poly.entity_id
_entity_poly.type
_entity_poly.pdbx_seq_one_letter_code
_entity_poly.pdbx_strand_id
1 'polypeptide(L)'
;MGEIHPHLIRYWLHSSEKTDSPETFAEKVNEICTVYHEAETVHENGGHTISVDEMTGIQALEHKYPDKPVIPGKAAHMEFEYIRHGTVSLIGFFDVATGRMEKPYLNSTRTEKDFVEAIRALIETDPEASWTFVCDGLNIHKSESLVRFVA
;
A
#
# COMPACT_ATOMS: atom_id res chain seq x y z
N MET A 1 15.98 -12.21 -34.94
CA MET A 1 15.22 -12.52 -33.71
C MET A 1 16.05 -11.97 -32.56
N GLY A 2 15.58 -10.87 -31.91
CA GLY A 2 16.30 -10.32 -30.76
C GLY A 2 16.12 -11.24 -29.55
N GLU A 3 17.22 -11.55 -28.90
CA GLU A 3 17.17 -12.29 -27.63
C GLU A 3 16.49 -11.41 -26.56
N ILE A 4 15.46 -11.93 -25.92
CA ILE A 4 14.77 -11.25 -24.81
C ILE A 4 15.50 -11.58 -23.52
N HIS A 5 16.13 -10.57 -22.92
CA HIS A 5 16.83 -10.70 -21.64
C HIS A 5 16.12 -9.89 -20.55
N PRO A 6 14.93 -10.30 -20.05
CA PRO A 6 14.14 -9.53 -19.11
C PRO A 6 14.87 -9.26 -17.79
N HIS A 7 15.79 -10.15 -17.39
CA HIS A 7 16.62 -9.98 -16.20
C HIS A 7 17.67 -8.85 -16.31
N LEU A 8 17.95 -8.36 -17.53
CA LEU A 8 18.83 -7.22 -17.77
C LEU A 8 18.09 -5.89 -17.84
N ILE A 9 16.75 -5.92 -17.87
CA ILE A 9 15.93 -4.71 -17.93
C ILE A 9 15.65 -4.26 -16.50
N ARG A 10 16.08 -3.03 -16.17
CA ARG A 10 15.82 -2.39 -14.90
C ARG A 10 15.06 -1.10 -15.17
N TYR A 11 13.95 -0.91 -14.45
CA TYR A 11 13.22 0.34 -14.42
C TYR A 11 13.78 1.22 -13.31
N TRP A 12 13.92 2.51 -13.57
CA TRP A 12 14.33 3.49 -12.57
C TRP A 12 13.61 4.82 -12.83
N LEU A 13 13.31 5.53 -11.74
CA LEU A 13 12.75 6.86 -11.81
C LEU A 13 13.87 7.87 -11.61
N HIS A 14 13.85 8.93 -12.43
CA HIS A 14 14.73 10.08 -12.22
C HIS A 14 14.19 10.91 -11.05
N SER A 15 15.06 11.25 -10.12
CA SER A 15 14.78 12.24 -9.08
C SER A 15 15.68 13.45 -9.31
N SER A 16 15.09 14.63 -9.48
CA SER A 16 15.84 15.88 -9.56
C SER A 16 16.66 16.12 -8.29
N GLU A 17 16.12 15.81 -7.12
CA GLU A 17 16.81 15.95 -5.83
C GLU A 17 18.12 15.13 -5.78
N LYS A 18 18.14 13.93 -6.35
CA LYS A 18 19.35 13.11 -6.46
C LYS A 18 20.44 13.79 -7.28
N THR A 19 20.05 14.61 -8.27
CA THR A 19 20.99 15.33 -9.15
C THR A 19 21.40 16.67 -8.53
N ASP A 20 20.44 17.40 -7.94
CA ASP A 20 20.64 18.76 -7.45
C ASP A 20 21.26 18.79 -6.06
N SER A 21 20.98 17.79 -5.22
CA SER A 21 21.44 17.68 -3.83
C SER A 21 21.73 16.23 -3.43
N PRO A 22 22.76 15.59 -4.02
CA PRO A 22 23.00 14.15 -3.83
C PRO A 22 23.31 13.76 -2.38
N GLU A 23 23.93 14.64 -1.60
CA GLU A 23 24.22 14.39 -0.17
C GLU A 23 22.93 14.34 0.65
N THR A 24 22.07 15.35 0.50
CA THR A 24 20.77 15.41 1.18
C THR A 24 19.87 14.24 0.76
N PHE A 25 19.92 13.84 -0.51
CA PHE A 25 19.21 12.67 -0.99
C PHE A 25 19.71 11.38 -0.31
N ALA A 26 21.04 11.23 -0.19
CA ALA A 26 21.63 10.06 0.47
C ALA A 26 21.28 10.01 1.97
N GLU A 27 21.28 11.16 2.65
CA GLU A 27 20.85 11.27 4.05
C GLU A 27 19.40 10.80 4.24
N LYS A 28 18.46 11.30 3.43
CA LYS A 28 17.06 10.89 3.47
C LYS A 28 16.86 9.38 3.18
N VAL A 29 17.60 8.85 2.21
CA VAL A 29 17.57 7.40 1.92
C VAL A 29 18.04 6.60 3.13
N ASN A 30 19.15 7.02 3.77
CA ASN A 30 19.67 6.34 4.96
C ASN A 30 18.68 6.43 6.13
N GLU A 31 18.04 7.58 6.33
CA GLU A 31 17.02 7.76 7.36
C GLU A 31 15.86 6.77 7.19
N ILE A 32 15.29 6.68 5.98
CA ILE A 32 14.23 5.72 5.69
C ILE A 32 14.70 4.26 5.83
N CYS A 33 15.92 3.94 5.37
CA CYS A 33 16.49 2.61 5.56
C CYS A 33 16.64 2.26 7.05
N THR A 34 17.05 3.22 7.88
CA THR A 34 17.17 3.04 9.33
C THR A 34 15.82 2.72 9.95
N VAL A 35 14.75 3.46 9.61
CA VAL A 35 13.39 3.17 10.08
C VAL A 35 12.97 1.73 9.78
N TYR A 36 13.25 1.24 8.56
CA TYR A 36 12.94 -0.15 8.21
C TYR A 36 13.81 -1.17 8.95
N HIS A 37 15.09 -0.89 9.16
CA HIS A 37 15.99 -1.78 9.91
C HIS A 37 15.65 -1.86 11.39
N GLU A 38 15.15 -0.79 11.98
CA GLU A 38 14.77 -0.73 13.39
C GLU A 38 13.36 -1.27 13.68
N ALA A 39 12.57 -1.60 12.65
CA ALA A 39 11.18 -2.00 12.79
C ALA A 39 10.98 -3.18 13.77
N GLU A 40 11.86 -4.19 13.74
CA GLU A 40 11.80 -5.34 14.63
C GLU A 40 12.05 -4.91 16.09
N THR A 41 13.05 -4.07 16.33
CA THR A 41 13.35 -3.52 17.67
C THR A 41 12.20 -2.63 18.18
N VAL A 42 11.58 -1.83 17.30
CA VAL A 42 10.41 -1.01 17.65
C VAL A 42 9.26 -1.92 18.07
N HIS A 43 9.02 -3.00 17.34
CA HIS A 43 7.98 -3.97 17.64
C HIS A 43 8.21 -4.67 18.98
N GLU A 44 9.43 -5.10 19.28
CA GLU A 44 9.80 -5.71 20.58
C GLU A 44 9.56 -4.77 21.76
N ASN A 45 9.57 -3.46 21.53
CA ASN A 45 9.28 -2.42 22.53
C ASN A 45 7.82 -1.95 22.52
N GLY A 46 6.92 -2.68 21.83
CA GLY A 46 5.49 -2.38 21.79
C GLY A 46 5.10 -1.27 20.83
N GLY A 47 5.94 -0.99 19.82
CA GLY A 47 5.62 -0.03 18.75
C GLY A 47 5.32 -0.70 17.43
N HIS A 48 4.88 0.08 16.46
CA HIS A 48 4.55 -0.37 15.11
C HIS A 48 5.27 0.47 14.05
N THR A 49 5.82 -0.20 13.04
CA THR A 49 6.39 0.44 11.84
C THR A 49 5.58 0.02 10.63
N ILE A 50 4.80 0.94 10.10
CA ILE A 50 3.80 0.68 9.07
C ILE A 50 4.23 1.32 7.74
N SER A 51 4.38 0.50 6.72
CA SER A 51 4.49 0.98 5.33
C SER A 51 3.09 1.14 4.77
N VAL A 52 2.77 2.33 4.25
CA VAL A 52 1.44 2.68 3.74
C VAL A 52 1.51 2.85 2.24
N ASP A 53 0.57 2.23 1.54
CA ASP A 53 0.41 2.40 0.09
C ASP A 53 -1.06 2.31 -0.30
N GLU A 54 -1.42 2.90 -1.44
CA GLU A 54 -2.78 2.91 -1.92
C GLU A 54 -2.91 2.20 -3.27
N MET A 55 -3.93 1.37 -3.38
CA MET A 55 -4.36 0.75 -4.60
C MET A 55 -5.72 1.30 -5.03
N THR A 56 -5.75 1.98 -6.16
CA THR A 56 -6.98 2.60 -6.69
C THR A 56 -7.52 1.83 -7.88
N GLY A 57 -8.82 2.04 -8.17
CA GLY A 57 -9.44 1.47 -9.36
C GLY A 57 -9.63 -0.04 -9.32
N ILE A 58 -9.68 -0.63 -8.13
CA ILE A 58 -10.02 -2.06 -7.97
C ILE A 58 -11.45 -2.24 -8.45
N GLN A 59 -11.64 -3.03 -9.50
CA GLN A 59 -12.96 -3.27 -10.06
C GLN A 59 -13.71 -4.32 -9.24
N ALA A 60 -14.91 -3.98 -8.79
CA ALA A 60 -15.84 -4.93 -8.20
C ALA A 60 -16.58 -5.64 -9.34
N LEU A 61 -16.18 -6.87 -9.63
CA LEU A 61 -16.72 -7.68 -10.71
C LEU A 61 -17.48 -8.88 -10.14
N GLU A 62 -18.62 -9.16 -10.74
CA GLU A 62 -19.43 -10.35 -10.46
C GLU A 62 -19.61 -11.12 -11.76
N HIS A 63 -19.41 -12.44 -11.76
CA HIS A 63 -19.72 -13.26 -12.92
C HIS A 63 -21.21 -13.16 -13.25
N LYS A 64 -21.55 -12.92 -14.50
CA LYS A 64 -22.94 -12.76 -14.95
C LYS A 64 -23.74 -14.04 -14.81
N TYR A 65 -23.07 -15.18 -14.97
CA TYR A 65 -23.63 -16.52 -14.80
C TYR A 65 -22.63 -17.38 -14.01
N PRO A 66 -23.10 -18.47 -13.37
CA PRO A 66 -22.23 -19.40 -12.67
C PRO A 66 -21.30 -20.16 -13.62
N ASP A 67 -20.07 -20.40 -13.17
CA ASP A 67 -19.13 -21.28 -13.86
C ASP A 67 -19.68 -22.70 -13.98
N LYS A 68 -19.28 -23.42 -15.04
CA LYS A 68 -19.61 -24.82 -15.22
C LYS A 68 -18.46 -25.67 -14.70
N PRO A 69 -18.64 -26.47 -13.65
CA PRO A 69 -17.59 -27.30 -13.08
C PRO A 69 -17.14 -28.40 -14.07
N VAL A 70 -15.93 -28.92 -13.81
CA VAL A 70 -15.44 -30.10 -14.54
C VAL A 70 -16.33 -31.30 -14.24
N ILE A 71 -16.69 -32.03 -15.28
CA ILE A 71 -17.39 -33.33 -15.17
C ILE A 71 -16.71 -34.36 -16.09
N PRO A 72 -16.84 -35.66 -15.85
CA PRO A 72 -16.22 -36.67 -16.70
C PRO A 72 -16.53 -36.46 -18.18
N GLY A 73 -15.46 -36.34 -18.99
CA GLY A 73 -15.53 -36.10 -20.43
C GLY A 73 -15.78 -34.64 -20.86
N LYS A 74 -15.87 -33.67 -19.92
CA LYS A 74 -16.01 -32.25 -20.25
C LYS A 74 -15.10 -31.39 -19.35
N ALA A 75 -14.39 -30.48 -19.98
CA ALA A 75 -13.59 -29.47 -19.24
C ALA A 75 -14.48 -28.49 -18.47
N ALA A 76 -13.94 -27.88 -17.45
CA ALA A 76 -14.58 -26.73 -16.81
C ALA A 76 -14.71 -25.55 -17.79
N HIS A 77 -15.79 -24.82 -17.70
CA HIS A 77 -15.97 -23.56 -18.43
C HIS A 77 -16.16 -22.43 -17.41
N MET A 78 -15.25 -21.48 -17.45
CA MET A 78 -15.37 -20.27 -16.64
C MET A 78 -16.18 -19.22 -17.41
N GLU A 79 -17.08 -18.55 -16.70
CA GLU A 79 -17.80 -17.41 -17.25
C GLU A 79 -16.83 -16.24 -17.50
N PHE A 80 -16.89 -15.65 -18.68
CA PHE A 80 -16.05 -14.51 -19.03
C PHE A 80 -16.81 -13.18 -19.05
N GLU A 81 -18.14 -13.22 -19.06
CA GLU A 81 -18.96 -12.02 -18.93
C GLU A 81 -19.14 -11.66 -17.45
N TYR A 82 -19.05 -10.38 -17.17
CA TYR A 82 -19.17 -9.88 -15.80
C TYR A 82 -20.03 -8.62 -15.71
N ILE A 83 -20.66 -8.46 -14.56
CA ILE A 83 -21.37 -7.24 -14.16
C ILE A 83 -20.37 -6.40 -13.37
N ARG A 84 -20.28 -5.09 -13.69
CA ARG A 84 -19.45 -4.12 -12.96
C ARG A 84 -20.28 -3.45 -11.88
N HIS A 85 -19.81 -3.52 -10.64
CA HIS A 85 -20.42 -2.87 -9.48
C HIS A 85 -19.65 -1.60 -9.05
N GLY A 86 -18.86 -1.03 -9.96
CA GLY A 86 -18.04 0.14 -9.71
C GLY A 86 -16.59 -0.21 -9.36
N THR A 87 -15.92 0.74 -8.74
CA THR A 87 -14.53 0.61 -8.29
C THR A 87 -14.40 0.98 -6.83
N VAL A 88 -13.43 0.38 -6.17
CA VAL A 88 -13.02 0.73 -4.82
C VAL A 88 -11.55 1.11 -4.78
N SER A 89 -11.18 1.89 -3.79
CA SER A 89 -9.79 2.20 -3.44
C SER A 89 -9.45 1.51 -2.13
N LEU A 90 -8.25 0.97 -2.05
CA LEU A 90 -7.70 0.34 -0.86
C LEU A 90 -6.57 1.23 -0.33
N ILE A 91 -6.56 1.51 0.97
CA ILE A 91 -5.38 1.99 1.69
C ILE A 91 -4.86 0.82 2.49
N GLY A 92 -3.65 0.37 2.18
CA GLY A 92 -2.99 -0.78 2.79
C GLY A 92 -2.00 -0.34 3.85
N PHE A 93 -2.01 -1.01 5.00
CA PHE A 93 -1.12 -0.79 6.12
C PHE A 93 -0.32 -2.08 6.34
N PHE A 94 0.91 -2.09 5.88
CA PHE A 94 1.79 -3.25 6.01
C PHE A 94 2.72 -3.06 7.22
N ASP A 95 2.54 -3.88 8.24
CA ASP A 95 3.45 -3.92 9.39
C ASP A 95 4.75 -4.61 8.97
N VAL A 96 5.82 -3.83 9.01
CA VAL A 96 7.15 -4.24 8.53
C VAL A 96 7.76 -5.34 9.40
N ALA A 97 7.56 -5.27 10.71
CA ALA A 97 8.11 -6.22 11.67
C ALA A 97 7.40 -7.58 11.60
N THR A 98 6.08 -7.58 11.54
CA THR A 98 5.28 -8.82 11.53
C THR A 98 5.06 -9.42 10.14
N GLY A 99 5.26 -8.62 9.09
CA GLY A 99 5.00 -9.01 7.70
C GLY A 99 3.51 -9.16 7.38
N ARG A 100 2.63 -8.49 8.11
CA ARG A 100 1.17 -8.61 7.98
C ARG A 100 0.54 -7.32 7.49
N MET A 101 -0.59 -7.47 6.82
CA MET A 101 -1.47 -6.36 6.48
C MET A 101 -2.41 -6.13 7.67
N GLU A 102 -2.28 -4.95 8.27
CA GLU A 102 -3.13 -4.51 9.37
C GLU A 102 -4.34 -3.74 8.83
N LYS A 103 -5.50 -3.95 9.39
CA LYS A 103 -6.78 -3.23 9.20
C LYS A 103 -6.89 -2.40 7.90
N PRO A 104 -6.90 -3.03 6.70
CA PRO A 104 -6.96 -2.30 5.44
C PRO A 104 -8.25 -1.48 5.34
N TYR A 105 -8.16 -0.28 4.78
CA TYR A 105 -9.30 0.61 4.59
C TYR A 105 -9.77 0.58 3.14
N LEU A 106 -11.06 0.32 2.94
CA LEU A 106 -11.70 0.24 1.63
C LEU A 106 -12.78 1.31 1.51
N ASN A 107 -12.69 2.13 0.46
CA ASN A 107 -13.73 3.12 0.15
C ASN A 107 -13.87 3.31 -1.36
N SER A 108 -14.98 3.88 -1.80
CA SER A 108 -15.19 4.30 -3.20
C SER A 108 -14.36 5.52 -3.58
N THR A 109 -13.88 6.29 -2.59
CA THR A 109 -13.06 7.48 -2.73
C THR A 109 -11.70 7.30 -2.07
N ARG A 110 -10.78 8.23 -2.38
CA ARG A 110 -9.47 8.34 -1.76
C ARG A 110 -9.18 9.81 -1.55
N THR A 111 -9.80 10.35 -0.54
CA THR A 111 -9.63 11.76 -0.15
C THR A 111 -8.69 11.85 1.04
N GLU A 112 -8.23 13.07 1.33
CA GLU A 112 -7.50 13.39 2.55
C GLU A 112 -8.24 12.92 3.82
N LYS A 113 -9.56 13.06 3.84
CA LYS A 113 -10.39 12.62 4.98
C LYS A 113 -10.41 11.11 5.13
N ASP A 114 -10.50 10.38 4.00
CA ASP A 114 -10.44 8.92 4.00
C ASP A 114 -9.10 8.43 4.56
N PHE A 115 -8.00 9.10 4.21
CA PHE A 115 -6.68 8.77 4.70
C PHE A 115 -6.56 8.98 6.21
N VAL A 116 -6.99 10.13 6.73
CA VAL A 116 -6.98 10.42 8.17
C VAL A 116 -7.86 9.45 8.95
N GLU A 117 -9.04 9.10 8.41
CA GLU A 117 -9.95 8.13 9.03
C GLU A 117 -9.32 6.73 9.07
N ALA A 118 -8.65 6.32 7.99
CA ALA A 118 -7.94 5.06 7.93
C ALA A 118 -6.80 4.97 8.96
N ILE A 119 -5.96 6.00 9.07
CA ILE A 119 -4.90 6.10 10.09
C ILE A 119 -5.49 6.06 11.50
N ARG A 120 -6.55 6.85 11.76
CA ARG A 120 -7.22 6.85 13.06
C ARG A 120 -7.73 5.47 13.44
N ALA A 121 -8.45 4.83 12.52
CA ALA A 121 -8.99 3.50 12.75
C ALA A 121 -7.90 2.45 13.02
N LEU A 122 -6.71 2.62 12.44
CA LEU A 122 -5.57 1.74 12.72
C LEU A 122 -5.00 2.03 14.12
N ILE A 123 -4.72 3.30 14.46
CA ILE A 123 -4.18 3.66 15.78
C ILE A 123 -5.10 3.22 16.92
N GLU A 124 -6.42 3.26 16.71
CA GLU A 124 -7.41 2.78 17.70
C GLU A 124 -7.30 1.27 18.00
N THR A 125 -6.58 0.49 17.20
CA THR A 125 -6.33 -0.94 17.50
C THR A 125 -5.33 -1.14 18.63
N ASP A 126 -4.40 -0.19 18.81
CA ASP A 126 -3.43 -0.16 19.91
C ASP A 126 -3.09 1.31 20.27
N PRO A 127 -3.95 1.98 21.07
CA PRO A 127 -3.82 3.41 21.35
C PRO A 127 -2.59 3.79 22.19
N GLU A 128 -2.03 2.84 22.92
CA GLU A 128 -0.87 3.08 23.80
C GLU A 128 0.47 2.84 23.08
N ALA A 129 0.45 2.22 21.89
CA ALA A 129 1.64 1.95 21.11
C ALA A 129 2.20 3.22 20.44
N SER A 130 3.49 3.22 20.17
CA SER A 130 4.10 4.18 19.26
C SER A 130 3.90 3.74 17.81
N TRP A 131 3.51 4.66 16.94
CA TRP A 131 3.24 4.39 15.53
C TRP A 131 4.17 5.20 14.63
N THR A 132 4.91 4.50 13.77
CA THR A 132 5.74 5.11 12.72
C THR A 132 5.16 4.75 11.36
N PHE A 133 4.76 5.76 10.57
CA PHE A 133 4.20 5.57 9.24
C PHE A 133 5.20 5.98 8.16
N VAL A 134 5.46 5.10 7.22
CA VAL A 134 6.27 5.37 6.02
C VAL A 134 5.33 5.43 4.83
N CYS A 135 5.19 6.62 4.24
CA CYS A 135 4.29 6.91 3.13
C CYS A 135 5.07 7.50 1.95
N ASP A 136 4.54 7.41 0.76
CA ASP A 136 5.05 8.15 -0.38
C ASP A 136 4.76 9.66 -0.26
N GLY A 137 5.23 10.45 -1.23
CA GLY A 137 5.12 11.91 -1.19
C GLY A 137 3.81 12.49 -1.71
N LEU A 138 2.71 11.73 -1.79
CA LEU A 138 1.41 12.23 -2.25
C LEU A 138 0.88 13.37 -1.38
N ASN A 139 0.14 14.30 -1.99
CA ASN A 139 -0.37 15.48 -1.29
C ASN A 139 -1.34 15.14 -0.15
N ILE A 140 -2.08 14.04 -0.26
CA ILE A 140 -3.00 13.59 0.78
C ILE A 140 -2.28 13.19 2.07
N HIS A 141 -1.02 12.75 1.98
CA HIS A 141 -0.17 12.39 3.12
C HIS A 141 0.46 13.60 3.82
N LYS A 142 0.35 14.80 3.23
CA LYS A 142 0.87 16.07 3.75
C LYS A 142 -0.24 17.04 4.11
N SER A 143 -1.42 16.53 4.37
CA SER A 143 -2.61 17.33 4.57
C SER A 143 -2.65 18.01 5.93
N GLU A 144 -3.33 19.15 6.01
CA GLU A 144 -3.58 19.86 7.26
C GLU A 144 -4.38 19.00 8.25
N SER A 145 -5.31 18.18 7.75
CA SER A 145 -6.12 17.27 8.56
C SER A 145 -5.27 16.21 9.26
N LEU A 146 -4.26 15.66 8.57
CA LEU A 146 -3.34 14.69 9.16
C LEU A 146 -2.45 15.36 10.22
N VAL A 147 -1.89 16.52 9.89
CA VAL A 147 -1.07 17.29 10.85
C VAL A 147 -1.84 17.61 12.13
N ARG A 148 -3.09 18.04 12.00
CA ARG A 148 -3.96 18.31 13.18
C ARG A 148 -4.31 17.06 13.98
N PHE A 149 -4.30 15.90 13.34
CA PHE A 149 -4.61 14.65 14.02
C PHE A 149 -3.41 14.12 14.84
N VAL A 150 -2.18 14.32 14.36
CA VAL A 150 -0.96 13.84 15.03
C VAL A 150 -0.30 14.87 15.95
N ALA A 151 -0.74 16.13 15.94
CA ALA A 151 -0.28 17.23 16.82
C ALA A 151 -1.00 17.24 18.16
#